data_e9f36b4bf70d719bdf8a5b827495eace
#
_entry.id   e9f36b4bf70d719bdf8a5b827495eace
#
_cell.length_a   1.000
_cell.length_b   1.000
_cell.length_c   1.000
_cell.angle_alpha   90.00
_cell.angle_beta   90.00
_cell.angle_gamma   90.00
#
_symmetry.space_group_name_H-M   'P 1'
#
loop_
_entity.id
_entity.type
_entity.pdbx_description
1 polymer ?
#
loop_
_entity_poly.entity_id
_entity_poly.type
_entity_poly.pdbx_seq_one_letter_code
_entity_poly.pdbx_strand_id
1 'polypeptide(L)'
;MTPPTDAAVLGGITAESKEYFEKRSLKKGAVNWVLLMSLGIAYVISGDFSGWNYGIGYGGWFGMLIAFLVMGAMYLFMVLGLAEMSSAMPAAGAGYGFARRAMGKVGGALTGFAILIEYTICPAAISTFIAAYVHALGLFADIPSVAIIGFFFIVFVGIHLIGVGEALKIVFGITAIAMIALIAFVVGIAPHFEVANLFNIAPAVDGGTALLPFGVVGVISALPFGIWLFLAVEGVPLAAEESANPKKDMPKGIIGAILTLMVTGALVLLLTAGGAGAEFAGAAAAPLVDALNEVGEGPLATFVNYAGLAGLVASFFSTVFSGSRQAFALSRAGYLPKFLSVTGSRKTPFVALLVLGTIAFTLAAVVQDGDILLNMAVFAACVSYAMMNLSHIILRKKEPGMERGFKAPGGIALTGISYRFDLHG
;
A
#
# COMPACT_ATOMS: atom_id res chain seq x y z
N MET A 1 -28.12 20.05 -11.37
CA MET A 1 -27.76 18.93 -12.25
C MET A 1 -27.45 17.73 -11.36
N THR A 2 -28.28 16.70 -11.45
CA THR A 2 -28.08 15.42 -10.76
C THR A 2 -26.72 14.82 -11.17
N PRO A 3 -25.94 14.25 -10.23
CA PRO A 3 -24.69 13.57 -10.60
C PRO A 3 -25.01 12.44 -11.59
N PRO A 4 -24.11 12.17 -12.56
CA PRO A 4 -24.33 11.07 -13.48
C PRO A 4 -24.46 9.79 -12.67
N THR A 5 -25.60 9.11 -12.83
CA THR A 5 -25.83 7.80 -12.27
C THR A 5 -24.79 6.81 -12.81
N ASP A 6 -24.39 5.83 -12.02
CA ASP A 6 -23.43 4.77 -12.38
C ASP A 6 -23.63 4.17 -13.80
N ALA A 7 -24.83 4.24 -14.32
CA ALA A 7 -25.17 3.85 -15.69
C ALA A 7 -24.44 4.63 -16.80
N ALA A 8 -24.13 5.92 -16.56
CA ALA A 8 -23.40 6.75 -17.53
C ALA A 8 -21.88 6.44 -17.55
N VAL A 9 -21.33 5.92 -16.46
CA VAL A 9 -19.93 5.47 -16.38
C VAL A 9 -19.76 4.07 -17.00
N LEU A 10 -20.82 3.27 -16.98
CA LEU A 10 -20.83 1.87 -17.42
C LEU A 10 -21.26 1.69 -18.90
N GLY A 11 -21.25 2.73 -19.72
CA GLY A 11 -21.68 2.75 -21.13
C GLY A 11 -21.90 1.36 -21.77
N GLY A 12 -23.15 0.89 -21.81
CA GLY A 12 -23.56 -0.33 -22.51
C GLY A 12 -24.23 -1.42 -21.67
N ILE A 13 -24.53 -1.19 -20.40
CA ILE A 13 -25.40 -2.10 -19.64
C ILE A 13 -26.85 -1.59 -19.78
N THR A 14 -27.67 -2.36 -20.44
CA THR A 14 -29.16 -2.21 -20.46
C THR A 14 -29.64 -2.08 -19.02
N ALA A 15 -30.70 -1.26 -18.81
CA ALA A 15 -31.31 -0.96 -17.52
C ALA A 15 -31.50 -2.24 -16.69
N GLU A 16 -30.47 -2.56 -15.87
CA GLU A 16 -30.61 -3.61 -14.89
C GLU A 16 -31.55 -3.11 -13.79
N SER A 17 -32.38 -4.00 -13.26
CA SER A 17 -33.39 -3.65 -12.29
C SER A 17 -32.81 -2.89 -11.11
N LYS A 18 -33.57 -1.97 -10.52
CA LYS A 18 -33.21 -1.22 -9.30
C LYS A 18 -32.68 -2.16 -8.19
N GLU A 19 -33.25 -3.35 -8.11
CA GLU A 19 -32.85 -4.44 -7.22
C GLU A 19 -31.42 -4.95 -7.47
N TYR A 20 -30.94 -4.97 -8.73
CA TYR A 20 -29.55 -5.33 -9.06
C TYR A 20 -28.56 -4.35 -8.42
N PHE A 21 -28.82 -3.04 -8.53
CA PHE A 21 -27.94 -2.01 -7.97
C PHE A 21 -28.07 -1.92 -6.44
N GLU A 22 -29.25 -2.12 -5.86
CA GLU A 22 -29.46 -2.16 -4.41
C GLU A 22 -28.64 -3.27 -3.74
N LYS A 23 -28.56 -4.44 -4.35
CA LYS A 23 -27.74 -5.58 -3.89
C LYS A 23 -26.23 -5.39 -4.14
N ARG A 24 -25.82 -4.32 -4.85
CA ARG A 24 -24.43 -4.05 -5.27
C ARG A 24 -24.01 -2.60 -4.97
N SER A 25 -24.45 -2.04 -3.86
CA SER A 25 -24.07 -0.71 -3.39
C SER A 25 -23.24 -0.76 -2.11
N LEU A 26 -22.28 0.17 -1.95
CA LEU A 26 -21.48 0.37 -0.74
C LEU A 26 -22.16 1.36 0.22
N LYS A 27 -21.75 1.38 1.50
CA LYS A 27 -22.28 2.27 2.52
C LYS A 27 -21.75 3.69 2.33
N LYS A 28 -22.60 4.63 1.96
CA LYS A 28 -22.23 6.04 1.75
C LYS A 28 -22.08 6.82 3.07
N GLY A 29 -21.19 7.83 3.07
CA GLY A 29 -21.04 8.78 4.18
C GLY A 29 -20.38 8.21 5.44
N ALA A 30 -19.77 7.03 5.34
CA ALA A 30 -19.12 6.36 6.47
C ALA A 30 -17.73 6.91 6.80
N VAL A 31 -17.10 7.67 5.88
CA VAL A 31 -15.68 8.02 5.92
C VAL A 31 -15.46 9.51 5.68
N ASN A 32 -14.66 10.16 6.55
CA ASN A 32 -14.17 11.53 6.40
C ASN A 32 -12.67 11.54 6.02
N TRP A 33 -12.09 12.74 5.77
CA TRP A 33 -10.70 12.88 5.37
C TRP A 33 -9.68 12.32 6.38
N VAL A 34 -9.97 12.34 7.69
CA VAL A 34 -9.08 11.79 8.72
C VAL A 34 -9.04 10.28 8.65
N LEU A 35 -10.19 9.63 8.47
CA LEU A 35 -10.27 8.19 8.28
C LEU A 35 -9.63 7.76 6.96
N LEU A 36 -9.76 8.59 5.90
CA LEU A 36 -9.08 8.34 4.62
C LEU A 36 -7.56 8.48 4.74
N MET A 37 -7.07 9.48 5.48
CA MET A 37 -5.65 9.64 5.76
C MET A 37 -5.11 8.45 6.57
N SER A 38 -5.83 8.06 7.62
CA SER A 38 -5.48 6.89 8.43
C SER A 38 -5.49 5.59 7.59
N LEU A 39 -6.48 5.44 6.70
CA LEU A 39 -6.54 4.31 5.77
C LEU A 39 -5.31 4.29 4.84
N GLY A 40 -4.93 5.45 4.30
CA GLY A 40 -3.73 5.59 3.47
C GLY A 40 -2.44 5.23 4.22
N ILE A 41 -2.30 5.71 5.46
CA ILE A 41 -1.19 5.31 6.34
C ILE A 41 -1.25 3.81 6.62
N ALA A 42 -2.43 3.28 6.96
CA ALA A 42 -2.63 1.87 7.26
C ALA A 42 -2.22 0.95 6.10
N TYR A 43 -2.49 1.34 4.85
CA TYR A 43 -2.07 0.55 3.68
C TYR A 43 -0.56 0.32 3.65
N VAL A 44 0.22 1.33 3.99
CA VAL A 44 1.65 1.42 3.73
C VAL A 44 2.50 1.15 4.97
N ILE A 45 1.96 1.36 6.18
CA ILE A 45 2.75 1.37 7.43
C ILE A 45 3.51 0.06 7.70
N SER A 46 3.10 -1.06 7.10
CA SER A 46 3.89 -2.30 7.12
C SER A 46 5.25 -2.11 6.46
N GLY A 47 5.31 -1.25 5.44
CA GLY A 47 6.54 -0.84 4.79
C GLY A 47 7.53 -0.19 5.76
N ASP A 48 7.08 0.64 6.70
CA ASP A 48 7.96 1.23 7.73
C ASP A 48 8.50 0.17 8.71
N PHE A 49 7.74 -0.89 8.97
CA PHE A 49 8.14 -1.93 9.93
C PHE A 49 8.99 -3.04 9.31
N SER A 50 8.81 -3.38 8.03
CA SER A 50 9.53 -4.51 7.40
C SER A 50 9.50 -4.43 5.88
N GLY A 51 10.45 -5.11 5.26
CA GLY A 51 10.55 -5.28 3.80
C GLY A 51 11.47 -4.26 3.12
N TRP A 52 11.46 -3.00 3.52
CA TRP A 52 12.33 -1.95 2.96
C TRP A 52 13.82 -2.25 3.19
N ASN A 53 14.13 -2.89 4.29
CA ASN A 53 15.49 -3.19 4.73
C ASN A 53 16.23 -4.14 3.78
N TYR A 54 15.54 -5.00 3.04
CA TYR A 54 16.16 -5.80 1.99
C TYR A 54 16.87 -4.92 0.96
N GLY A 55 16.32 -3.73 0.66
CA GLY A 55 16.96 -2.76 -0.22
C GLY A 55 18.34 -2.31 0.25
N ILE A 56 18.62 -2.30 1.55
CA ILE A 56 19.97 -2.07 2.09
C ILE A 56 20.88 -3.27 1.77
N GLY A 57 20.36 -4.50 1.88
CA GLY A 57 21.09 -5.71 1.53
C GLY A 57 21.51 -5.76 0.07
N TYR A 58 20.67 -5.23 -0.84
CA TYR A 58 20.96 -5.17 -2.28
C TYR A 58 21.75 -3.95 -2.72
N GLY A 59 21.51 -2.77 -2.13
CA GLY A 59 22.04 -1.48 -2.60
C GLY A 59 23.02 -0.79 -1.67
N GLY A 60 23.17 -1.27 -0.44
CA GLY A 60 23.77 -0.50 0.65
C GLY A 60 22.80 0.60 1.13
N TRP A 61 23.12 1.24 2.26
CA TRP A 61 22.25 2.29 2.79
C TRP A 61 22.07 3.46 1.83
N PHE A 62 23.14 3.94 1.20
CA PHE A 62 23.04 5.09 0.29
C PHE A 62 22.31 4.74 -1.00
N GLY A 63 22.47 3.51 -1.51
CA GLY A 63 21.70 3.01 -2.65
C GLY A 63 20.19 2.95 -2.33
N MET A 64 19.84 2.46 -1.12
CA MET A 64 18.46 2.46 -0.64
C MET A 64 17.92 3.88 -0.39
N LEU A 65 18.74 4.82 0.07
CA LEU A 65 18.35 6.24 0.20
C LEU A 65 18.01 6.84 -1.16
N ILE A 66 18.83 6.58 -2.19
CA ILE A 66 18.52 7.03 -3.56
C ILE A 66 17.19 6.41 -4.04
N ALA A 67 17.00 5.11 -3.83
CA ALA A 67 15.75 4.42 -4.17
C ALA A 67 14.55 5.05 -3.44
N PHE A 68 14.66 5.31 -2.14
CA PHE A 68 13.64 6.00 -1.34
C PHE A 68 13.28 7.38 -1.91
N LEU A 69 14.27 8.21 -2.22
CA LEU A 69 14.05 9.57 -2.71
C LEU A 69 13.41 9.56 -4.11
N VAL A 70 13.90 8.72 -5.01
CA VAL A 70 13.39 8.63 -6.39
C VAL A 70 11.97 8.07 -6.39
N MET A 71 11.73 6.97 -5.69
CA MET A 71 10.41 6.34 -5.64
C MET A 71 9.42 7.18 -4.80
N GLY A 72 9.87 7.82 -3.72
CA GLY A 72 9.04 8.76 -2.96
C GLY A 72 8.57 9.96 -3.79
N ALA A 73 9.45 10.52 -4.63
CA ALA A 73 9.08 11.57 -5.57
C ALA A 73 8.07 11.07 -6.63
N MET A 74 8.29 9.87 -7.18
CA MET A 74 7.36 9.21 -8.10
C MET A 74 5.96 9.09 -7.46
N TYR A 75 5.89 8.55 -6.25
CA TYR A 75 4.62 8.39 -5.52
C TYR A 75 3.94 9.72 -5.20
N LEU A 76 4.70 10.73 -4.76
CA LEU A 76 4.14 12.05 -4.49
C LEU A 76 3.46 12.62 -5.75
N PHE A 77 4.12 12.53 -6.91
CA PHE A 77 3.57 13.05 -8.16
C PHE A 77 2.35 12.24 -8.63
N MET A 78 2.38 10.92 -8.49
CA MET A 78 1.24 10.06 -8.78
C MET A 78 0.06 10.37 -7.86
N VAL A 79 0.29 10.49 -6.54
CA VAL A 79 -0.75 10.80 -5.55
C VAL A 79 -1.42 12.15 -5.82
N LEU A 80 -0.68 13.17 -6.25
CA LEU A 80 -1.27 14.44 -6.66
C LEU A 80 -2.22 14.27 -7.85
N GLY A 81 -1.87 13.46 -8.84
CA GLY A 81 -2.74 13.11 -9.96
C GLY A 81 -3.98 12.30 -9.52
N LEU A 82 -3.79 11.34 -8.63
CA LEU A 82 -4.90 10.55 -8.07
C LEU A 82 -5.84 11.40 -7.22
N ALA A 83 -5.33 12.33 -6.42
CA ALA A 83 -6.12 13.27 -5.64
C ALA A 83 -7.02 14.11 -6.54
N GLU A 84 -6.50 14.57 -7.68
CA GLU A 84 -7.28 15.30 -8.67
C GLU A 84 -8.36 14.43 -9.30
N MET A 85 -8.01 13.25 -9.81
CA MET A 85 -8.96 12.35 -10.46
C MET A 85 -10.03 11.86 -9.49
N SER A 86 -9.67 11.53 -8.25
CA SER A 86 -10.62 11.07 -7.22
C SER A 86 -11.59 12.16 -6.80
N SER A 87 -11.15 13.42 -6.77
CA SER A 87 -12.01 14.57 -6.47
C SER A 87 -13.02 14.85 -7.58
N ALA A 88 -12.67 14.50 -8.83
CA ALA A 88 -13.51 14.71 -10.00
C ALA A 88 -14.45 13.51 -10.27
N MET A 89 -14.00 12.30 -9.99
CA MET A 89 -14.68 11.05 -10.32
C MET A 89 -14.66 10.07 -9.13
N PRO A 90 -15.44 10.33 -8.07
CA PRO A 90 -15.48 9.45 -6.91
C PRO A 90 -16.24 8.16 -7.23
N ALA A 91 -15.51 7.07 -7.50
CA ALA A 91 -16.06 5.76 -7.80
C ALA A 91 -15.25 4.64 -7.13
N ALA A 92 -15.89 3.55 -6.74
CA ALA A 92 -15.25 2.43 -6.04
C ALA A 92 -14.14 1.72 -6.84
N GLY A 93 -14.12 1.88 -8.14
CA GLY A 93 -13.08 1.30 -9.01
C GLY A 93 -11.82 2.14 -9.14
N ALA A 94 -11.79 3.35 -8.58
CA ALA A 94 -10.66 4.28 -8.58
C ALA A 94 -9.78 4.21 -9.84
N GLY A 95 -8.53 3.71 -9.73
CA GLY A 95 -7.57 3.61 -10.83
C GLY A 95 -8.13 2.92 -12.08
N TYR A 96 -8.87 1.82 -11.91
CA TYR A 96 -9.59 1.16 -12.99
C TYR A 96 -10.56 2.11 -13.69
N GLY A 97 -11.37 2.85 -12.92
CA GLY A 97 -12.38 3.78 -13.45
C GLY A 97 -11.73 4.94 -14.22
N PHE A 98 -10.64 5.48 -13.71
CA PHE A 98 -9.86 6.55 -14.36
C PHE A 98 -9.28 6.08 -15.68
N ALA A 99 -8.66 4.90 -15.70
CA ALA A 99 -8.07 4.30 -16.88
C ALA A 99 -9.13 3.95 -17.94
N ARG A 100 -10.28 3.42 -17.52
CA ARG A 100 -11.39 3.14 -18.41
C ARG A 100 -11.92 4.41 -19.09
N ARG A 101 -12.06 5.51 -18.35
CA ARG A 101 -12.50 6.80 -18.92
C ARG A 101 -11.45 7.40 -19.86
N ALA A 102 -10.19 7.32 -19.49
CA ALA A 102 -9.08 7.87 -20.28
C ALA A 102 -8.82 7.05 -21.57
N MET A 103 -8.72 5.72 -21.45
CA MET A 103 -8.20 4.81 -22.48
C MET A 103 -9.20 3.74 -22.93
N GLY A 104 -10.44 3.80 -22.45
CA GLY A 104 -11.48 2.86 -22.85
C GLY A 104 -11.40 1.49 -22.14
N LYS A 105 -12.10 0.48 -22.68
CA LYS A 105 -12.27 -0.82 -22.03
C LYS A 105 -10.96 -1.56 -21.79
N VAL A 106 -10.03 -1.53 -22.76
CA VAL A 106 -8.75 -2.24 -22.65
C VAL A 106 -7.85 -1.61 -21.58
N GLY A 107 -7.70 -0.27 -21.60
CA GLY A 107 -6.93 0.42 -20.57
C GLY A 107 -7.49 0.21 -19.16
N GLY A 108 -8.82 0.26 -19.02
CA GLY A 108 -9.49 -0.08 -17.77
C GLY A 108 -9.25 -1.51 -17.32
N ALA A 109 -9.34 -2.49 -18.23
CA ALA A 109 -9.09 -3.90 -17.91
C ALA A 109 -7.64 -4.11 -17.42
N LEU A 110 -6.66 -3.63 -18.18
CA LEU A 110 -5.24 -3.78 -17.85
C LEU A 110 -4.93 -3.19 -16.47
N THR A 111 -5.34 -1.94 -16.23
CA THR A 111 -5.16 -1.28 -14.93
C THR A 111 -5.88 -2.02 -13.82
N GLY A 112 -7.12 -2.42 -14.05
CA GLY A 112 -7.95 -3.09 -13.07
C GLY A 112 -7.40 -4.45 -12.64
N PHE A 113 -6.90 -5.25 -13.58
CA PHE A 113 -6.27 -6.53 -13.27
C PHE A 113 -4.90 -6.35 -12.60
N ALA A 114 -4.09 -5.36 -12.99
CA ALA A 114 -2.83 -5.08 -12.33
C ALA A 114 -3.05 -4.71 -10.86
N ILE A 115 -3.99 -3.82 -10.54
CA ILE A 115 -4.39 -3.48 -9.17
C ILE A 115 -4.92 -4.72 -8.42
N LEU A 116 -5.71 -5.57 -9.08
CA LEU A 116 -6.25 -6.77 -8.44
C LEU A 116 -5.13 -7.76 -8.07
N ILE A 117 -4.15 -7.96 -8.94
CA ILE A 117 -2.99 -8.82 -8.69
C ILE A 117 -2.17 -8.24 -7.53
N GLU A 118 -1.86 -6.96 -7.55
CA GLU A 118 -1.17 -6.24 -6.48
C GLU A 118 -1.85 -6.48 -5.12
N TYR A 119 -3.14 -6.16 -4.99
CA TYR A 119 -3.90 -6.32 -3.74
C TYR A 119 -4.25 -7.77 -3.39
N THR A 120 -3.94 -8.74 -4.24
CA THR A 120 -3.99 -10.17 -3.91
C THR A 120 -2.67 -10.64 -3.34
N ILE A 121 -1.54 -10.17 -3.89
CA ILE A 121 -0.20 -10.60 -3.46
C ILE A 121 0.27 -9.82 -2.23
N CYS A 122 -0.04 -8.52 -2.13
CA CYS A 122 0.40 -7.65 -1.05
C CYS A 122 0.05 -8.22 0.36
N PRO A 123 -1.19 -8.63 0.67
CA PRO A 123 -1.47 -9.26 1.96
C PRO A 123 -0.73 -10.59 2.16
N ALA A 124 -0.38 -11.32 1.11
CA ALA A 124 0.45 -12.51 1.23
C ALA A 124 1.86 -12.15 1.72
N ALA A 125 2.50 -11.12 1.14
CA ALA A 125 3.80 -10.61 1.59
C ALA A 125 3.74 -10.10 3.04
N ILE A 126 2.76 -9.25 3.38
CA ILE A 126 2.61 -8.69 4.72
C ILE A 126 2.42 -9.80 5.77
N SER A 127 1.70 -10.89 5.44
CA SER A 127 1.46 -11.98 6.37
C SER A 127 2.74 -12.75 6.73
N THR A 128 3.75 -12.79 5.85
CA THR A 128 5.06 -13.36 6.19
C THR A 128 5.83 -12.48 7.17
N PHE A 129 5.73 -11.15 7.04
CA PHE A 129 6.30 -10.20 8.01
C PHE A 129 5.59 -10.29 9.37
N ILE A 130 4.26 -10.46 9.37
CA ILE A 130 3.50 -10.73 10.61
C ILE A 130 4.03 -11.98 11.30
N ALA A 131 4.27 -13.08 10.56
CA ALA A 131 4.81 -14.31 11.13
C ALA A 131 6.22 -14.08 11.73
N ALA A 132 7.08 -13.30 11.06
CA ALA A 132 8.40 -12.95 11.58
C ALA A 132 8.33 -12.16 12.90
N TYR A 133 7.44 -11.16 12.99
CA TYR A 133 7.23 -10.38 14.22
C TYR A 133 6.64 -11.23 15.35
N VAL A 134 5.72 -12.17 15.04
CA VAL A 134 5.17 -13.11 16.04
C VAL A 134 6.26 -14.02 16.56
N HIS A 135 7.16 -14.54 15.70
CA HIS A 135 8.30 -15.34 16.12
C HIS A 135 9.29 -14.53 16.96
N ALA A 136 9.55 -13.26 16.63
CA ALA A 136 10.42 -12.37 17.39
C ALA A 136 9.91 -12.09 18.82
N LEU A 137 8.61 -12.34 19.11
CA LEU A 137 8.10 -12.31 20.49
C LEU A 137 8.61 -13.48 21.36
N GLY A 138 9.14 -14.55 20.75
CA GLY A 138 9.61 -15.75 21.44
C GLY A 138 8.50 -16.62 22.04
N LEU A 139 7.23 -16.20 22.01
CA LEU A 139 6.11 -16.90 22.63
C LEU A 139 5.57 -18.07 21.77
N PHE A 140 5.85 -18.04 20.47
CA PHE A 140 5.29 -18.96 19.49
C PHE A 140 6.36 -19.55 18.57
N ALA A 141 7.57 -19.74 19.08
CA ALA A 141 8.73 -20.21 18.30
C ALA A 141 8.50 -21.57 17.62
N ASP A 142 7.72 -22.46 18.25
CA ASP A 142 7.43 -23.81 17.74
C ASP A 142 6.24 -23.85 16.76
N ILE A 143 5.51 -22.74 16.59
CA ILE A 143 4.35 -22.71 15.70
C ILE A 143 4.84 -22.42 14.27
N PRO A 144 4.52 -23.27 13.28
CA PRO A 144 4.90 -23.03 11.89
C PRO A 144 4.33 -21.68 11.37
N SER A 145 5.14 -20.93 10.61
CA SER A 145 4.72 -19.63 10.01
C SER A 145 3.39 -19.73 9.27
N VAL A 146 3.14 -20.82 8.54
CA VAL A 146 1.87 -21.04 7.81
C VAL A 146 0.66 -21.08 8.75
N ALA A 147 0.80 -21.60 9.96
CA ALA A 147 -0.30 -21.62 10.93
C ALA A 147 -0.59 -20.21 11.47
N ILE A 148 0.45 -19.41 11.72
CA ILE A 148 0.33 -18.00 12.12
C ILE A 148 -0.35 -17.22 10.98
N ILE A 149 0.14 -17.35 9.75
CA ILE A 149 -0.43 -16.73 8.55
C ILE A 149 -1.91 -17.09 8.41
N GLY A 150 -2.25 -18.39 8.50
CA GLY A 150 -3.63 -18.88 8.40
C GLY A 150 -4.56 -18.29 9.47
N PHE A 151 -4.08 -18.18 10.71
CA PHE A 151 -4.82 -17.54 11.80
C PHE A 151 -5.17 -16.07 11.47
N PHE A 152 -4.20 -15.30 10.99
CA PHE A 152 -4.44 -13.89 10.64
C PHE A 152 -5.40 -13.76 9.45
N PHE A 153 -5.29 -14.61 8.42
CA PHE A 153 -6.26 -14.61 7.31
C PHE A 153 -7.68 -14.93 7.81
N ILE A 154 -7.87 -15.94 8.63
CA ILE A 154 -9.20 -16.33 9.16
C ILE A 154 -9.80 -15.18 9.98
N VAL A 155 -9.04 -14.62 10.92
CA VAL A 155 -9.52 -13.55 11.81
C VAL A 155 -9.87 -12.31 11.00
N PHE A 156 -8.98 -11.82 10.15
CA PHE A 156 -9.16 -10.50 9.52
C PHE A 156 -10.05 -10.53 8.29
N VAL A 157 -10.08 -11.60 7.51
CA VAL A 157 -11.15 -11.81 6.53
C VAL A 157 -12.50 -11.91 7.22
N GLY A 158 -12.57 -12.62 8.35
CA GLY A 158 -13.77 -12.71 9.19
C GLY A 158 -14.28 -11.35 9.66
N ILE A 159 -13.39 -10.46 10.15
CA ILE A 159 -13.76 -9.10 10.59
C ILE A 159 -14.32 -8.28 9.42
N HIS A 160 -13.74 -8.39 8.22
CA HIS A 160 -14.29 -7.71 7.04
C HIS A 160 -15.72 -8.12 6.71
N LEU A 161 -16.10 -9.36 6.99
CA LEU A 161 -17.48 -9.85 6.80
C LEU A 161 -18.48 -9.18 7.74
N ILE A 162 -18.02 -8.64 8.89
CA ILE A 162 -18.87 -7.96 9.88
C ILE A 162 -19.37 -6.60 9.39
N GLY A 163 -18.60 -5.88 8.55
CA GLY A 163 -19.02 -4.65 7.89
C GLY A 163 -17.98 -3.53 7.91
N VAL A 164 -18.07 -2.63 6.91
CA VAL A 164 -17.05 -1.63 6.57
C VAL A 164 -16.86 -0.53 7.60
N GLY A 165 -17.95 0.03 8.13
CA GLY A 165 -17.88 1.21 9.00
C GLY A 165 -17.15 0.93 10.32
N GLU A 166 -17.36 -0.24 10.90
CA GLU A 166 -16.67 -0.67 12.12
C GLU A 166 -15.21 -1.08 11.81
N ALA A 167 -14.99 -1.72 10.66
CA ALA A 167 -13.68 -2.11 10.20
C ALA A 167 -12.72 -0.91 10.08
N LEU A 168 -13.16 0.20 9.49
CA LEU A 168 -12.32 1.41 9.34
C LEU A 168 -12.02 2.10 10.68
N LYS A 169 -12.92 2.04 11.66
CA LYS A 169 -12.63 2.54 13.01
C LYS A 169 -11.58 1.70 13.72
N ILE A 170 -11.65 0.37 13.55
CA ILE A 170 -10.64 -0.55 14.08
C ILE A 170 -9.28 -0.23 13.45
N VAL A 171 -9.21 -0.11 12.13
CA VAL A 171 -7.98 0.26 11.41
C VAL A 171 -7.43 1.59 11.92
N PHE A 172 -8.27 2.61 12.13
CA PHE A 172 -7.84 3.89 12.69
C PHE A 172 -7.15 3.72 14.06
N GLY A 173 -7.76 2.95 14.96
CA GLY A 173 -7.20 2.69 16.29
C GLY A 173 -5.86 1.93 16.22
N ILE A 174 -5.80 0.89 15.39
CA ILE A 174 -4.58 0.09 15.20
C ILE A 174 -3.47 0.93 14.56
N THR A 175 -3.80 1.75 13.56
CA THR A 175 -2.83 2.64 12.91
C THR A 175 -2.27 3.67 13.90
N ALA A 176 -3.09 4.20 14.79
CA ALA A 176 -2.63 5.12 15.84
C ALA A 176 -1.61 4.43 16.78
N ILE A 177 -1.86 3.18 17.17
CA ILE A 177 -0.91 2.38 17.97
C ILE A 177 0.41 2.19 17.22
N ALA A 178 0.35 1.85 15.94
CA ALA A 178 1.52 1.68 15.09
C ALA A 178 2.33 2.98 14.94
N MET A 179 1.68 4.12 14.78
CA MET A 179 2.34 5.43 14.75
C MET A 179 3.04 5.76 16.08
N ILE A 180 2.44 5.42 17.22
CA ILE A 180 3.07 5.55 18.53
C ILE A 180 4.32 4.66 18.61
N ALA A 181 4.27 3.43 18.07
CA ALA A 181 5.43 2.54 18.02
C ALA A 181 6.58 3.13 17.20
N LEU A 182 6.29 3.73 16.03
CA LEU A 182 7.30 4.40 15.22
C LEU A 182 7.94 5.59 15.96
N ILE A 183 7.14 6.40 16.66
CA ILE A 183 7.66 7.50 17.47
C ILE A 183 8.56 6.96 18.61
N ALA A 184 8.10 5.91 19.30
CA ALA A 184 8.87 5.28 20.38
C ALA A 184 10.19 4.68 19.85
N PHE A 185 10.15 4.02 18.68
CA PHE A 185 11.35 3.53 17.99
C PHE A 185 12.33 4.68 17.69
N VAL A 186 11.85 5.76 17.06
CA VAL A 186 12.68 6.94 16.72
C VAL A 186 13.35 7.52 17.97
N VAL A 187 12.59 7.68 19.05
CA VAL A 187 13.12 8.24 20.32
C VAL A 187 14.15 7.30 20.94
N GLY A 188 13.93 6.00 20.92
CA GLY A 188 14.83 5.02 21.53
C GLY A 188 16.12 4.79 20.75
N ILE A 189 16.04 4.72 19.41
CA ILE A 189 17.20 4.42 18.57
C ILE A 189 18.10 5.66 18.33
N ALA A 190 17.50 6.87 18.32
CA ALA A 190 18.23 8.11 17.98
C ALA A 190 19.49 8.38 18.82
N PRO A 191 19.56 8.09 20.14
CA PRO A 191 20.79 8.28 20.93
C PRO A 191 21.95 7.40 20.49
N HIS A 192 21.69 6.29 19.79
CA HIS A 192 22.68 5.33 19.31
C HIS A 192 23.14 5.59 17.88
N PHE A 193 22.71 6.71 17.28
CA PHE A 193 23.01 7.05 15.91
C PHE A 193 24.48 7.40 15.70
N GLU A 194 25.15 6.66 14.84
CA GLU A 194 26.51 6.92 14.37
C GLU A 194 26.56 6.94 12.84
N VAL A 195 27.16 7.98 12.26
CA VAL A 195 27.29 8.11 10.80
C VAL A 195 28.08 6.95 10.17
N ALA A 196 29.06 6.44 10.89
CA ALA A 196 29.89 5.30 10.44
C ALA A 196 29.04 4.03 10.18
N ASN A 197 27.99 3.83 10.97
CA ASN A 197 27.07 2.69 10.85
C ASN A 197 26.32 2.66 9.53
N LEU A 198 26.10 3.82 8.89
CA LEU A 198 25.44 3.91 7.59
C LEU A 198 26.29 3.28 6.45
N PHE A 199 27.59 3.19 6.64
CA PHE A 199 28.55 2.81 5.60
C PHE A 199 29.40 1.61 6.00
N ASN A 200 28.90 0.76 6.90
CA ASN A 200 29.62 -0.40 7.42
C ASN A 200 29.59 -1.65 6.51
N ILE A 201 28.90 -1.58 5.37
CA ILE A 201 28.92 -2.64 4.34
C ILE A 201 30.19 -2.48 3.50
N ALA A 202 31.03 -3.49 3.48
CA ALA A 202 32.24 -3.50 2.66
C ALA A 202 31.91 -3.52 1.14
N PRO A 203 32.75 -2.88 0.29
CA PRO A 203 32.57 -3.01 -1.17
C PRO A 203 32.57 -4.48 -1.61
N ALA A 204 31.50 -4.89 -2.30
CA ALA A 204 31.25 -6.29 -2.65
C ALA A 204 31.42 -6.59 -4.14
N VAL A 205 31.62 -5.56 -4.98
CA VAL A 205 31.79 -5.68 -6.43
C VAL A 205 32.97 -4.83 -6.91
N ASP A 206 33.51 -5.15 -8.07
CA ASP A 206 34.55 -4.35 -8.71
C ASP A 206 34.05 -2.92 -8.97
N GLY A 207 34.80 -1.92 -8.49
CA GLY A 207 34.37 -0.52 -8.54
C GLY A 207 33.37 -0.11 -7.47
N GLY A 208 33.03 -1.00 -6.54
CA GLY A 208 32.26 -0.68 -5.35
C GLY A 208 32.99 0.27 -4.43
N THR A 209 32.25 1.11 -3.70
CA THR A 209 32.76 2.09 -2.73
C THR A 209 32.03 1.95 -1.41
N ALA A 210 32.52 2.58 -0.33
CA ALA A 210 31.79 2.61 0.94
C ALA A 210 30.39 3.23 0.82
N LEU A 211 30.17 4.14 -0.13
CA LEU A 211 28.85 4.74 -0.40
C LEU A 211 27.96 3.78 -1.19
N LEU A 212 28.51 3.09 -2.20
CA LEU A 212 27.80 2.19 -3.08
C LEU A 212 28.52 0.84 -3.13
N PRO A 213 28.39 0.01 -2.10
CA PRO A 213 29.14 -1.24 -1.97
C PRO A 213 28.83 -2.22 -3.13
N PHE A 214 27.64 -2.15 -3.71
CA PHE A 214 27.19 -2.96 -4.84
C PHE A 214 27.14 -2.18 -6.17
N GLY A 215 27.75 -0.98 -6.22
CA GLY A 215 27.79 -0.13 -7.41
C GLY A 215 26.39 0.37 -7.82
N VAL A 216 26.28 0.84 -9.08
CA VAL A 216 25.00 1.37 -9.62
C VAL A 216 23.96 0.27 -9.78
N VAL A 217 24.36 -0.97 -10.05
CA VAL A 217 23.43 -2.12 -10.16
C VAL A 217 22.71 -2.32 -8.81
N GLY A 218 23.41 -2.18 -7.70
CA GLY A 218 22.82 -2.27 -6.37
C GLY A 218 21.75 -1.20 -6.14
N VAL A 219 21.96 0.04 -6.62
CA VAL A 219 20.94 1.11 -6.54
C VAL A 219 19.68 0.71 -7.32
N ILE A 220 19.82 0.17 -8.52
CA ILE A 220 18.69 -0.29 -9.33
C ILE A 220 17.96 -1.44 -8.62
N SER A 221 18.71 -2.39 -8.07
CA SER A 221 18.14 -3.53 -7.32
C SER A 221 17.42 -3.09 -6.02
N ALA A 222 17.72 -1.91 -5.48
CA ALA A 222 17.04 -1.34 -4.31
C ALA A 222 15.71 -0.64 -4.65
N LEU A 223 15.44 -0.28 -5.93
CA LEU A 223 14.24 0.45 -6.33
C LEU A 223 12.92 -0.22 -5.91
N PRO A 224 12.73 -1.55 -6.06
CA PRO A 224 11.51 -2.21 -5.61
C PRO A 224 11.20 -1.98 -4.12
N PHE A 225 12.23 -1.92 -3.28
CA PHE A 225 12.10 -1.70 -1.84
C PHE A 225 11.81 -0.23 -1.52
N GLY A 226 12.26 0.70 -2.36
CA GLY A 226 11.83 2.10 -2.34
C GLY A 226 10.35 2.26 -2.71
N ILE A 227 9.84 1.46 -3.65
CA ILE A 227 8.40 1.40 -3.99
C ILE A 227 7.62 0.83 -2.80
N TRP A 228 8.10 -0.23 -2.16
CA TRP A 228 7.43 -0.89 -1.04
C TRP A 228 7.11 0.06 0.12
N LEU A 229 8.00 1.02 0.42
CA LEU A 229 7.79 2.05 1.45
C LEU A 229 6.56 2.96 1.21
N PHE A 230 5.96 2.91 0.02
CA PHE A 230 4.79 3.73 -0.33
C PHE A 230 3.67 2.92 -0.97
N LEU A 231 3.90 1.62 -1.20
CA LEU A 231 3.00 0.74 -1.94
C LEU A 231 1.62 0.67 -1.28
N ALA A 232 0.58 0.74 -2.12
CA ALA A 232 -0.83 0.67 -1.77
C ALA A 232 -1.45 1.98 -1.24
N VAL A 233 -0.72 3.12 -1.13
CA VAL A 233 -1.33 4.42 -0.77
C VAL A 233 -2.42 4.84 -1.77
N GLU A 234 -2.29 4.44 -3.03
CA GLU A 234 -3.27 4.64 -4.11
C GLU A 234 -4.58 3.86 -3.89
N GLY A 235 -4.65 3.02 -2.88
CA GLY A 235 -5.88 2.35 -2.44
C GLY A 235 -6.89 3.28 -1.78
N VAL A 236 -6.49 4.44 -1.29
CA VAL A 236 -7.40 5.41 -0.65
C VAL A 236 -8.60 5.76 -1.55
N PRO A 237 -8.44 6.05 -2.85
CA PRO A 237 -9.57 6.29 -3.75
C PRO A 237 -10.57 5.14 -3.89
N LEU A 238 -10.23 3.91 -3.54
CA LEU A 238 -11.18 2.80 -3.54
C LEU A 238 -12.29 2.97 -2.48
N ALA A 239 -12.07 3.82 -1.47
CA ALA A 239 -13.07 4.21 -0.47
C ALA A 239 -13.87 5.47 -0.86
N ALA A 240 -13.70 5.99 -2.08
CA ALA A 240 -14.32 7.26 -2.49
C ALA A 240 -15.86 7.24 -2.46
N GLU A 241 -16.50 6.11 -2.81
CA GLU A 241 -17.97 5.97 -2.72
C GLU A 241 -18.48 5.99 -1.27
N GLU A 242 -17.63 5.70 -0.30
CA GLU A 242 -17.95 5.66 1.14
C GLU A 242 -17.69 7.02 1.81
N SER A 243 -17.02 7.97 1.14
CA SER A 243 -16.73 9.30 1.66
C SER A 243 -17.98 10.19 1.76
N ALA A 244 -18.01 11.03 2.80
CA ALA A 244 -19.06 12.01 3.00
C ALA A 244 -18.96 13.17 2.00
N ASN A 245 -17.74 13.64 1.70
CA ASN A 245 -17.46 14.71 0.74
C ASN A 245 -16.21 14.40 -0.10
N PRO A 246 -16.31 13.52 -1.10
CA PRO A 246 -15.16 13.06 -1.87
C PRO A 246 -14.33 14.20 -2.51
N LYS A 247 -14.98 15.28 -2.96
CA LYS A 247 -14.29 16.44 -3.58
C LYS A 247 -13.25 17.09 -2.67
N LYS A 248 -13.49 17.09 -1.35
CA LYS A 248 -12.60 17.69 -0.33
C LYS A 248 -11.81 16.65 0.44
N ASP A 249 -12.44 15.52 0.76
CA ASP A 249 -11.88 14.52 1.66
C ASP A 249 -10.80 13.68 0.97
N MET A 250 -11.00 13.31 -0.31
CA MET A 250 -10.02 12.52 -1.06
C MET A 250 -8.65 13.19 -1.15
N PRO A 251 -8.53 14.45 -1.64
CA PRO A 251 -7.24 15.11 -1.72
C PRO A 251 -6.56 15.26 -0.37
N LYS A 252 -7.30 15.66 0.68
CA LYS A 252 -6.73 15.83 2.02
C LYS A 252 -6.24 14.50 2.60
N GLY A 253 -7.04 13.44 2.44
CA GLY A 253 -6.71 12.13 2.98
C GLY A 253 -5.47 11.53 2.32
N ILE A 254 -5.45 11.46 0.99
CA ILE A 254 -4.35 10.78 0.29
C ILE A 254 -3.03 11.58 0.34
N ILE A 255 -3.08 12.92 0.23
CA ILE A 255 -1.89 13.77 0.33
C ILE A 255 -1.36 13.77 1.76
N GLY A 256 -2.24 13.86 2.78
CA GLY A 256 -1.83 13.75 4.16
C GLY A 256 -1.15 12.43 4.47
N ALA A 257 -1.68 11.32 3.93
CA ALA A 257 -1.09 10.00 4.10
C ALA A 257 0.33 9.92 3.53
N ILE A 258 0.52 10.27 2.24
CA ILE A 258 1.84 10.16 1.60
C ILE A 258 2.90 11.04 2.28
N LEU A 259 2.55 12.25 2.70
CA LEU A 259 3.48 13.14 3.39
C LEU A 259 3.90 12.57 4.75
N THR A 260 2.97 11.99 5.50
CA THR A 260 3.28 11.31 6.77
C THR A 260 4.24 10.14 6.53
N LEU A 261 3.96 9.29 5.54
CA LEU A 261 4.78 8.12 5.20
C LEU A 261 6.17 8.50 4.68
N MET A 262 6.31 9.60 3.95
CA MET A 262 7.64 10.10 3.56
C MET A 262 8.49 10.48 4.77
N VAL A 263 7.88 11.06 5.79
CA VAL A 263 8.60 11.42 7.03
C VAL A 263 8.96 10.16 7.83
N THR A 264 8.00 9.25 8.05
CA THR A 264 8.25 8.04 8.84
C THR A 264 9.25 7.12 8.13
N GLY A 265 9.10 6.88 6.83
CA GLY A 265 10.03 6.08 6.04
C GLY A 265 11.46 6.64 6.03
N ALA A 266 11.62 7.97 5.92
CA ALA A 266 12.93 8.61 6.02
C ALA A 266 13.57 8.38 7.40
N LEU A 267 12.79 8.51 8.48
CA LEU A 267 13.27 8.33 9.84
C LEU A 267 13.67 6.87 10.12
N VAL A 268 12.86 5.89 9.70
CA VAL A 268 13.22 4.47 9.90
C VAL A 268 14.42 4.08 9.07
N LEU A 269 14.52 4.51 7.81
CA LEU A 269 15.68 4.22 6.96
C LEU A 269 16.98 4.78 7.53
N LEU A 270 16.94 6.04 8.02
CA LEU A 270 18.11 6.71 8.56
C LEU A 270 18.52 6.13 9.93
N LEU A 271 17.56 6.01 10.83
CA LEU A 271 17.86 5.73 12.24
C LEU A 271 18.08 4.23 12.51
N THR A 272 17.43 3.33 11.77
CA THR A 272 17.71 1.89 11.92
C THR A 272 19.14 1.57 11.51
N ALA A 273 19.55 2.02 10.32
CA ALA A 273 20.90 1.79 9.83
C ALA A 273 21.95 2.57 10.64
N GLY A 274 21.65 3.80 11.03
CA GLY A 274 22.55 4.62 11.82
C GLY A 274 22.73 4.13 13.27
N GLY A 275 21.69 3.52 13.86
CA GLY A 275 21.75 2.97 15.21
C GLY A 275 22.40 1.59 15.27
N ALA A 276 21.92 0.64 14.49
CA ALA A 276 22.34 -0.76 14.55
C ALA A 276 23.36 -1.18 13.48
N GLY A 277 23.59 -0.35 12.47
CA GLY A 277 24.43 -0.65 11.31
C GLY A 277 23.63 -1.07 10.08
N ALA A 278 24.08 -0.61 8.90
CA ALA A 278 23.43 -0.91 7.63
C ALA A 278 23.51 -2.40 7.27
N GLU A 279 24.63 -3.06 7.52
CA GLU A 279 24.79 -4.50 7.28
C GLU A 279 23.81 -5.31 8.13
N PHE A 280 23.72 -5.02 9.41
CA PHE A 280 22.77 -5.65 10.32
C PHE A 280 21.32 -5.40 9.90
N ALA A 281 20.96 -4.13 9.64
CA ALA A 281 19.61 -3.76 9.25
C ALA A 281 19.16 -4.45 7.96
N GLY A 282 20.05 -4.58 6.98
CA GLY A 282 19.75 -5.24 5.68
C GLY A 282 19.45 -6.73 5.81
N ALA A 283 19.96 -7.41 6.85
CA ALA A 283 19.79 -8.83 7.10
C ALA A 283 18.64 -9.14 8.11
N ALA A 284 18.15 -8.13 8.83
CA ALA A 284 17.20 -8.29 9.93
C ALA A 284 15.82 -8.78 9.43
N ALA A 285 15.21 -9.70 10.15
CA ALA A 285 13.86 -10.20 9.85
C ALA A 285 12.77 -9.24 10.37
N ALA A 286 13.01 -8.60 11.52
CA ALA A 286 12.14 -7.59 12.14
C ALA A 286 12.96 -6.32 12.43
N PRO A 287 13.33 -5.53 11.40
CA PRO A 287 14.44 -4.57 11.43
C PRO A 287 14.37 -3.55 12.58
N LEU A 288 13.18 -3.05 12.93
CA LEU A 288 13.05 -2.08 14.02
C LEU A 288 13.25 -2.74 15.39
N VAL A 289 12.72 -3.92 15.57
CA VAL A 289 12.80 -4.69 16.83
C VAL A 289 14.23 -5.19 17.04
N ASP A 290 14.81 -5.77 15.98
CA ASP A 290 16.15 -6.32 16.00
C ASP A 290 17.18 -5.22 16.26
N ALA A 291 17.02 -4.03 15.64
CA ALA A 291 17.88 -2.87 15.85
C ALA A 291 17.86 -2.35 17.32
N LEU A 292 16.68 -2.29 17.93
CA LEU A 292 16.56 -1.90 19.35
C LEU A 292 17.21 -2.94 20.28
N ASN A 293 17.07 -4.23 19.97
CA ASN A 293 17.74 -5.28 20.74
C ASN A 293 19.27 -5.19 20.60
N GLU A 294 19.77 -4.92 19.39
CA GLU A 294 21.21 -4.78 19.11
C GLU A 294 21.85 -3.65 19.91
N VAL A 295 21.14 -2.53 20.09
CA VAL A 295 21.64 -1.39 20.89
C VAL A 295 21.32 -1.50 22.38
N GLY A 296 20.76 -2.63 22.84
CA GLY A 296 20.50 -2.89 24.27
C GLY A 296 19.17 -2.34 24.81
N GLU A 297 18.27 -1.86 23.94
CA GLU A 297 16.96 -1.30 24.29
C GLU A 297 15.85 -2.38 24.30
N GLY A 298 16.11 -3.54 24.94
CA GLY A 298 15.23 -4.71 24.95
C GLY A 298 13.79 -4.45 25.42
N PRO A 299 13.53 -3.72 26.52
CA PRO A 299 12.15 -3.38 26.93
C PRO A 299 11.41 -2.58 25.88
N LEU A 300 12.08 -1.63 25.21
CA LEU A 300 11.52 -0.83 24.13
C LEU A 300 11.31 -1.67 22.86
N ALA A 301 12.24 -2.56 22.54
CA ALA A 301 12.12 -3.53 21.45
C ALA A 301 10.85 -4.39 21.61
N THR A 302 10.58 -4.86 22.85
CA THR A 302 9.37 -5.63 23.15
C THR A 302 8.10 -4.79 22.91
N PHE A 303 8.06 -3.53 23.36
CA PHE A 303 6.94 -2.63 23.11
C PHE A 303 6.74 -2.37 21.62
N VAL A 304 7.84 -2.05 20.88
CA VAL A 304 7.80 -1.80 19.42
C VAL A 304 7.39 -3.06 18.66
N ASN A 305 7.74 -4.25 19.15
CA ASN A 305 7.30 -5.51 18.53
C ASN A 305 5.78 -5.68 18.60
N TYR A 306 5.18 -5.57 19.80
CA TYR A 306 3.72 -5.68 19.95
C TYR A 306 2.96 -4.60 19.17
N ALA A 307 3.42 -3.36 19.26
CA ALA A 307 2.77 -2.24 18.59
C ALA A 307 3.06 -2.21 17.09
N GLY A 308 4.23 -2.67 16.65
CA GLY A 308 4.60 -2.86 15.24
C GLY A 308 3.81 -3.97 14.57
N LEU A 309 3.57 -5.07 15.31
CA LEU A 309 2.65 -6.11 14.85
C LEU A 309 1.26 -5.54 14.55
N ALA A 310 0.77 -4.59 15.37
CA ALA A 310 -0.46 -3.87 15.06
C ALA A 310 -0.37 -3.09 13.73
N GLY A 311 0.77 -2.47 13.41
CA GLY A 311 0.99 -1.79 12.13
C GLY A 311 0.94 -2.73 10.92
N LEU A 312 1.62 -3.87 11.02
CA LEU A 312 1.57 -4.92 10.00
C LEU A 312 0.13 -5.43 9.79
N VAL A 313 -0.60 -5.63 10.88
CA VAL A 313 -2.01 -6.04 10.86
C VAL A 313 -2.90 -4.97 10.23
N ALA A 314 -2.67 -3.67 10.48
CA ALA A 314 -3.41 -2.59 9.85
C ALA A 314 -3.24 -2.59 8.33
N SER A 315 -2.01 -2.79 7.85
CA SER A 315 -1.69 -2.90 6.42
C SER A 315 -2.33 -4.14 5.79
N PHE A 316 -2.17 -5.29 6.42
CA PHE A 316 -2.80 -6.54 6.00
C PHE A 316 -4.32 -6.38 5.84
N PHE A 317 -4.97 -5.83 6.86
CA PHE A 317 -6.39 -5.56 6.86
C PHE A 317 -6.81 -4.63 5.73
N SER A 318 -6.08 -3.52 5.54
CA SER A 318 -6.40 -2.50 4.54
C SER A 318 -6.21 -3.02 3.11
N THR A 319 -5.19 -3.82 2.84
CA THR A 319 -4.94 -4.42 1.52
C THR A 319 -5.99 -5.48 1.17
N VAL A 320 -6.42 -6.31 2.13
CA VAL A 320 -7.57 -7.23 1.96
C VAL A 320 -8.85 -6.45 1.64
N PHE A 321 -9.08 -5.31 2.32
CA PHE A 321 -10.18 -4.40 2.03
C PHE A 321 -10.16 -3.95 0.57
N SER A 322 -9.03 -3.43 0.08
CA SER A 322 -8.89 -2.93 -1.28
C SER A 322 -9.05 -4.01 -2.33
N GLY A 323 -8.43 -5.18 -2.14
CA GLY A 323 -8.58 -6.30 -3.06
C GLY A 323 -10.05 -6.67 -3.27
N SER A 324 -10.83 -6.73 -2.19
CA SER A 324 -12.26 -7.03 -2.26
C SER A 324 -13.06 -5.99 -3.06
N ARG A 325 -12.75 -4.69 -2.91
CA ARG A 325 -13.41 -3.60 -3.65
C ARG A 325 -12.98 -3.60 -5.11
N GLN A 326 -11.73 -3.88 -5.38
CA GLN A 326 -11.23 -3.98 -6.75
C GLN A 326 -11.91 -5.14 -7.51
N ALA A 327 -11.97 -6.33 -6.92
CA ALA A 327 -12.70 -7.47 -7.50
C ALA A 327 -14.19 -7.17 -7.68
N PHE A 328 -14.83 -6.51 -6.69
CA PHE A 328 -16.21 -6.04 -6.78
C PHE A 328 -16.41 -5.10 -7.95
N ALA A 329 -15.55 -4.08 -8.11
CA ALA A 329 -15.66 -3.12 -9.21
C ALA A 329 -15.48 -3.77 -10.58
N LEU A 330 -14.50 -4.64 -10.74
CA LEU A 330 -14.25 -5.38 -11.98
C LEU A 330 -15.40 -6.35 -12.32
N SER A 331 -15.96 -7.03 -11.32
CA SER A 331 -17.11 -7.91 -11.48
C SER A 331 -18.37 -7.12 -11.88
N ARG A 332 -18.62 -5.98 -11.21
CA ARG A 332 -19.73 -5.08 -11.55
C ARG A 332 -19.62 -4.52 -12.98
N ALA A 333 -18.39 -4.30 -13.43
CA ALA A 333 -18.08 -3.84 -14.78
C ALA A 333 -18.08 -4.94 -15.85
N GLY A 334 -18.27 -6.21 -15.48
CA GLY A 334 -18.36 -7.35 -16.39
C GLY A 334 -17.01 -7.96 -16.82
N TYR A 335 -15.89 -7.57 -16.18
CA TYR A 335 -14.58 -8.18 -16.43
C TYR A 335 -14.35 -9.46 -15.61
N LEU A 336 -15.06 -9.61 -14.50
CA LEU A 336 -15.02 -10.79 -13.64
C LEU A 336 -16.43 -11.38 -13.50
N PRO A 337 -16.54 -12.67 -13.07
CA PRO A 337 -17.83 -13.32 -12.85
C PRO A 337 -18.72 -12.51 -11.90
N LYS A 338 -20.02 -12.41 -12.22
CA LYS A 338 -21.00 -11.56 -11.51
C LYS A 338 -21.16 -11.91 -10.02
N PHE A 339 -20.88 -13.14 -9.62
CA PHE A 339 -20.98 -13.55 -8.21
C PHE A 339 -20.00 -12.83 -7.29
N LEU A 340 -18.84 -12.36 -7.80
CA LEU A 340 -17.87 -11.59 -7.03
C LEU A 340 -18.36 -10.18 -6.66
N SER A 341 -19.39 -9.66 -7.33
CA SER A 341 -20.01 -8.36 -7.00
C SER A 341 -21.24 -8.48 -6.09
N VAL A 342 -21.56 -9.66 -5.59
CA VAL A 342 -22.66 -9.82 -4.64
C VAL A 342 -22.26 -9.29 -3.27
N THR A 343 -23.11 -8.40 -2.70
CA THR A 343 -22.94 -7.88 -1.34
C THR A 343 -23.95 -8.53 -0.40
N GLY A 344 -23.52 -8.86 0.81
CA GLY A 344 -24.40 -9.33 1.87
C GLY A 344 -25.30 -8.22 2.45
N SER A 345 -26.08 -8.55 3.49
CA SER A 345 -26.94 -7.61 4.21
C SER A 345 -26.18 -6.39 4.75
N ARG A 346 -24.90 -6.54 5.05
CA ARG A 346 -24.00 -5.49 5.53
C ARG A 346 -23.31 -4.69 4.42
N LYS A 347 -23.70 -4.89 3.16
CA LYS A 347 -23.15 -4.21 1.98
C LYS A 347 -21.64 -4.44 1.78
N THR A 348 -21.14 -5.61 2.19
CA THR A 348 -19.76 -6.05 2.02
C THR A 348 -19.68 -7.10 0.91
N PRO A 349 -18.70 -7.05 -0.01
CA PRO A 349 -18.54 -8.03 -1.11
C PRO A 349 -17.90 -9.33 -0.56
N PHE A 350 -18.69 -10.12 0.16
CA PHE A 350 -18.22 -11.26 0.94
C PHE A 350 -17.59 -12.38 0.09
N VAL A 351 -18.12 -12.61 -1.12
CA VAL A 351 -17.57 -13.64 -2.02
C VAL A 351 -16.19 -13.24 -2.51
N ALA A 352 -16.01 -11.97 -2.90
CA ALA A 352 -14.70 -11.46 -3.30
C ALA A 352 -13.68 -11.56 -2.15
N LEU A 353 -14.08 -11.22 -0.93
CA LEU A 353 -13.23 -11.37 0.27
C LEU A 353 -12.75 -12.80 0.47
N LEU A 354 -13.66 -13.78 0.41
CA LEU A 354 -13.32 -15.19 0.61
C LEU A 354 -12.42 -15.72 -0.51
N VAL A 355 -12.74 -15.41 -1.77
CA VAL A 355 -11.95 -15.88 -2.93
C VAL A 355 -10.55 -15.31 -2.90
N LEU A 356 -10.41 -13.98 -2.77
CA LEU A 356 -9.09 -13.35 -2.74
C LEU A 356 -8.28 -13.68 -1.49
N GLY A 357 -8.95 -13.77 -0.32
CA GLY A 357 -8.32 -14.20 0.92
C GLY A 357 -7.75 -15.61 0.82
N THR A 358 -8.50 -16.55 0.18
CA THR A 358 -8.00 -17.92 -0.05
C THR A 358 -6.82 -17.94 -1.01
N ILE A 359 -6.86 -17.17 -2.10
CA ILE A 359 -5.75 -17.08 -3.06
C ILE A 359 -4.50 -16.49 -2.37
N ALA A 360 -4.65 -15.39 -1.65
CA ALA A 360 -3.55 -14.74 -0.95
C ALA A 360 -2.93 -15.64 0.14
N PHE A 361 -3.76 -16.34 0.93
CA PHE A 361 -3.30 -17.33 1.90
C PHE A 361 -2.52 -18.45 1.22
N THR A 362 -3.04 -19.00 0.12
CA THR A 362 -2.38 -20.09 -0.61
C THR A 362 -1.01 -19.64 -1.14
N LEU A 363 -0.93 -18.42 -1.69
CA LEU A 363 0.35 -17.84 -2.15
C LEU A 363 1.35 -17.72 -0.97
N ALA A 364 0.92 -17.17 0.17
CA ALA A 364 1.77 -17.03 1.33
C ALA A 364 2.22 -18.41 1.89
N ALA A 365 1.33 -19.39 1.92
CA ALA A 365 1.62 -20.74 2.41
C ALA A 365 2.58 -21.53 1.51
N VAL A 366 2.55 -21.28 0.20
CA VAL A 366 3.41 -21.96 -0.78
C VAL A 366 4.77 -21.29 -0.90
N VAL A 367 4.80 -19.95 -1.03
CA VAL A 367 6.04 -19.20 -1.28
C VAL A 367 6.84 -19.02 0.01
N GLN A 368 6.20 -18.65 1.11
CA GLN A 368 6.78 -18.42 2.45
C GLN A 368 8.00 -17.48 2.49
N ASP A 369 8.21 -16.69 1.45
CA ASP A 369 9.31 -15.75 1.30
C ASP A 369 8.76 -14.34 1.05
N GLY A 370 9.00 -13.44 2.03
CA GLY A 370 8.49 -12.07 2.00
C GLY A 370 9.14 -11.22 0.90
N ASP A 371 10.41 -11.44 0.59
CA ASP A 371 11.13 -10.71 -0.48
C ASP A 371 10.55 -11.07 -1.85
N ILE A 372 10.38 -12.35 -2.14
CA ILE A 372 9.78 -12.81 -3.41
C ILE A 372 8.36 -12.25 -3.57
N LEU A 373 7.51 -12.39 -2.54
CA LEU A 373 6.13 -11.91 -2.58
C LEU A 373 6.06 -10.38 -2.73
N LEU A 374 6.96 -9.66 -2.06
CA LEU A 374 7.10 -8.21 -2.19
C LEU A 374 7.41 -7.80 -3.63
N ASN A 375 8.43 -8.40 -4.23
CA ASN A 375 8.83 -8.11 -5.61
C ASN A 375 7.70 -8.42 -6.61
N MET A 376 6.96 -9.52 -6.39
CA MET A 376 5.78 -9.85 -7.22
C MET A 376 4.68 -8.77 -7.09
N ALA A 377 4.39 -8.29 -5.87
CA ALA A 377 3.41 -7.23 -5.65
C ALA A 377 3.84 -5.91 -6.31
N VAL A 378 5.10 -5.52 -6.14
CA VAL A 378 5.69 -4.32 -6.74
C VAL A 378 5.63 -4.35 -8.26
N PHE A 379 5.93 -5.50 -8.89
CA PHE A 379 5.83 -5.62 -10.34
C PHE A 379 4.41 -5.32 -10.86
N ALA A 380 3.38 -5.88 -10.21
CA ALA A 380 1.99 -5.60 -10.57
C ALA A 380 1.63 -4.12 -10.34
N ALA A 381 2.12 -3.55 -9.24
CA ALA A 381 1.93 -2.14 -8.88
C ALA A 381 2.53 -1.19 -9.93
N CYS A 382 3.75 -1.43 -10.41
CA CYS A 382 4.38 -0.61 -11.46
C CYS A 382 3.50 -0.48 -12.71
N VAL A 383 2.87 -1.59 -13.14
CA VAL A 383 1.94 -1.56 -14.28
C VAL A 383 0.72 -0.70 -13.97
N SER A 384 0.11 -0.85 -12.78
CA SER A 384 -1.07 -0.09 -12.39
C SER A 384 -0.75 1.41 -12.27
N TYR A 385 0.40 1.78 -11.71
CA TYR A 385 0.84 3.16 -11.52
C TYR A 385 1.13 3.86 -12.85
N ALA A 386 1.84 3.21 -13.76
CA ALA A 386 2.06 3.73 -15.10
C ALA A 386 0.72 4.04 -15.80
N MET A 387 -0.24 3.13 -15.70
CA MET A 387 -1.56 3.32 -16.31
C MET A 387 -2.38 4.42 -15.62
N MET A 388 -2.28 4.58 -14.30
CA MET A 388 -2.96 5.65 -13.56
C MET A 388 -2.36 7.02 -13.90
N ASN A 389 -1.05 7.14 -13.97
CA ASN A 389 -0.36 8.37 -14.38
C ASN A 389 -0.72 8.74 -15.83
N LEU A 390 -0.72 7.77 -16.73
CA LEU A 390 -1.14 7.98 -18.12
C LEU A 390 -2.62 8.42 -18.19
N SER A 391 -3.47 7.87 -17.34
CA SER A 391 -4.88 8.25 -17.25
C SER A 391 -5.05 9.72 -16.88
N HIS A 392 -4.30 10.21 -15.89
CA HIS A 392 -4.33 11.63 -15.49
C HIS A 392 -3.90 12.54 -16.64
N ILE A 393 -2.79 12.21 -17.34
CA ILE A 393 -2.30 12.96 -18.48
C ILE A 393 -3.35 13.04 -19.60
N ILE A 394 -3.95 11.90 -19.94
CA ILE A 394 -4.97 11.82 -21.00
C ILE A 394 -6.23 12.60 -20.61
N LEU A 395 -6.75 12.43 -19.39
CA LEU A 395 -7.96 13.11 -18.92
C LEU A 395 -7.78 14.64 -18.84
N ARG A 396 -6.60 15.11 -18.47
CA ARG A 396 -6.28 16.54 -18.51
C ARG A 396 -6.36 17.11 -19.92
N LYS A 397 -5.91 16.34 -20.93
CA LYS A 397 -5.93 16.74 -22.35
C LYS A 397 -7.31 16.59 -23.00
N LYS A 398 -7.99 15.45 -22.75
CA LYS A 398 -9.29 15.13 -23.39
C LYS A 398 -10.46 15.87 -22.76
N GLU A 399 -10.41 16.12 -21.46
CA GLU A 399 -11.50 16.71 -20.69
C GLU A 399 -11.03 17.92 -19.87
N PRO A 400 -10.56 19.00 -20.52
CA PRO A 400 -10.05 20.18 -19.81
C PRO A 400 -11.13 20.90 -19.00
N GLY A 401 -12.40 20.81 -19.42
CA GLY A 401 -13.58 21.38 -18.74
C GLY A 401 -14.14 20.53 -17.59
N MET A 402 -13.56 19.36 -17.27
CA MET A 402 -14.00 18.54 -16.16
C MET A 402 -13.92 19.31 -14.85
N GLU A 403 -15.01 19.31 -14.06
CA GLU A 403 -15.02 19.93 -12.73
C GLU A 403 -14.15 19.10 -11.77
N ARG A 404 -13.07 19.69 -11.25
CA ARG A 404 -12.11 19.08 -10.32
C ARG A 404 -12.18 19.81 -8.98
N GLY A 405 -12.46 19.06 -7.90
CA GLY A 405 -12.44 19.61 -6.54
C GLY A 405 -11.02 20.01 -6.08
N PHE A 406 -10.01 19.35 -6.65
CA PHE A 406 -8.59 19.64 -6.46
C PHE A 406 -7.90 19.60 -7.82
N LYS A 407 -6.91 20.47 -8.03
CA LYS A 407 -6.05 20.49 -9.22
C LYS A 407 -4.61 20.26 -8.79
N ALA A 408 -3.99 19.20 -9.31
CA ALA A 408 -2.60 18.86 -8.99
C ALA A 408 -1.65 20.00 -9.36
N PRO A 409 -0.79 20.48 -8.44
CA PRO A 409 0.28 21.42 -8.74
C PRO A 409 1.17 20.86 -9.87
N GLY A 410 1.67 21.72 -10.73
CA GLY A 410 2.49 21.31 -11.89
C GLY A 410 1.72 20.58 -13.00
N GLY A 411 0.43 20.30 -12.83
CA GLY A 411 -0.42 19.71 -13.86
C GLY A 411 0.10 18.36 -14.36
N ILE A 412 0.16 18.19 -15.69
CA ILE A 412 0.63 16.93 -16.32
C ILE A 412 2.15 16.75 -16.29
N ALA A 413 2.94 17.79 -15.96
CA ALA A 413 4.39 17.70 -15.97
C ALA A 413 4.90 16.74 -14.88
N LEU A 414 4.39 16.86 -13.64
CA LEU A 414 4.80 16.01 -12.52
C LEU A 414 4.37 14.56 -12.72
N THR A 415 3.13 14.32 -13.15
CA THR A 415 2.66 12.96 -13.45
C THR A 415 3.34 12.36 -14.67
N GLY A 416 3.81 13.17 -15.61
CA GLY A 416 4.64 12.72 -16.73
C GLY A 416 6.04 12.29 -16.30
N ILE A 417 6.61 12.92 -15.28
CA ILE A 417 7.87 12.48 -14.64
C ILE A 417 7.62 11.16 -13.91
N SER A 418 6.59 11.07 -13.08
CA SER A 418 6.20 9.85 -12.39
C SER A 418 6.01 8.68 -13.37
N TYR A 419 5.26 8.90 -14.46
CA TYR A 419 5.04 7.89 -15.51
C TYR A 419 6.34 7.33 -16.11
N ARG A 420 7.37 8.17 -16.27
CA ARG A 420 8.69 7.71 -16.76
C ARG A 420 9.39 6.81 -15.75
N PHE A 421 9.30 7.10 -14.46
CA PHE A 421 9.89 6.25 -13.42
C PHE A 421 9.18 4.89 -13.34
N ASP A 422 7.84 4.85 -13.49
CA ASP A 422 7.07 3.60 -13.50
C ASP A 422 7.48 2.63 -14.62
N LEU A 423 7.97 3.15 -15.75
CA LEU A 423 8.40 2.33 -16.91
C LEU A 423 9.82 1.81 -16.79
N HIS A 424 10.63 2.36 -15.90
CA HIS A 424 12.06 2.06 -15.77
C HIS A 424 12.43 1.52 -14.38
N GLY A 425 11.48 1.46 -13.42
CA GLY A 425 11.60 0.82 -12.11
C GLY A 425 11.08 -0.61 -12.17
#